data_ac47a648cdb43e523960aff2732c5b39
#
_entry.id   ac47a648cdb43e523960aff2732c5b39
#
_cell.length_a   1.000
_cell.length_b   1.000
_cell.length_c   1.000
_cell.angle_alpha   90.00
_cell.angle_beta   90.00
_cell.angle_gamma   90.00
#
_symmetry.space_group_name_H-M   'P 1'
#
loop_
_entity.id
_entity.type
_entity.pdbx_description
1 polymer ?
#
loop_
_entity_poly.entity_id
_entity_poly.type
_entity_poly.pdbx_seq_one_letter_code
_entity_poly.pdbx_strand_id
1 'polypeptide(L)'
;MTSTLKPLVLRGASTHGAPSRGIEVWPPVVLAPMAGVTNAPFRSLCRNFGPGLVYVNEMIMAAALVYGNPRTRSMVSFAPDETFRSLQLYGSDPVIVEKAVEVLGSENLVDHIDLNFGCPAAKVTRKGGGAAVPLKKNLLAEIVRAAVRAGSR
;
A
#
# COMPACT_ATOMS: atom_id res chain seq x y z
N MET A 1 -12.48 26.82 20.10
CA MET A 1 -12.08 26.81 18.67
C MET A 1 -12.22 25.38 18.19
N THR A 2 -13.31 25.02 17.55
CA THR A 2 -13.51 23.70 16.94
C THR A 2 -12.71 23.68 15.64
N SER A 3 -11.55 23.05 15.65
CA SER A 3 -10.80 22.74 14.43
C SER A 3 -11.68 21.82 13.59
N THR A 4 -12.27 22.32 12.52
CA THR A 4 -12.96 21.48 11.53
C THR A 4 -11.88 20.74 10.73
N LEU A 5 -11.63 19.49 11.11
CA LEU A 5 -10.82 18.59 10.29
C LEU A 5 -11.43 18.54 8.88
N LYS A 6 -10.57 18.55 7.86
CA LYS A 6 -11.00 18.39 6.47
C LYS A 6 -10.74 16.93 6.03
N PRO A 7 -11.54 16.41 5.09
CA PRO A 7 -11.25 15.11 4.49
C PRO A 7 -9.84 15.07 3.90
N LEU A 8 -9.16 13.93 4.06
CA LEU A 8 -7.92 13.63 3.35
C LEU A 8 -8.27 13.19 1.94
N VAL A 9 -7.67 13.84 0.93
CA VAL A 9 -7.81 13.44 -0.46
C VAL A 9 -6.53 12.76 -0.93
N LEU A 10 -6.57 11.44 -1.10
CA LEU A 10 -5.50 10.67 -1.72
C LEU A 10 -5.64 10.81 -3.23
N ARG A 11 -4.69 11.50 -3.86
CA ARG A 11 -4.70 11.72 -5.31
C ARG A 11 -3.83 10.67 -5.99
N GLY A 12 -4.41 9.94 -6.94
CA GLY A 12 -3.65 9.08 -7.84
C GLY A 12 -2.87 9.90 -8.87
N ALA A 13 -1.92 9.25 -9.54
CA ALA A 13 -1.28 9.86 -10.70
C ALA A 13 -2.31 10.06 -11.81
N SER A 14 -2.29 11.24 -12.44
CA SER A 14 -3.17 11.54 -13.59
C SER A 14 -2.70 10.78 -14.81
N THR A 15 -3.57 9.95 -15.38
CA THR A 15 -3.36 9.39 -16.71
C THR A 15 -3.97 10.33 -17.76
N HIS A 16 -3.20 10.71 -18.77
CA HIS A 16 -3.66 11.45 -19.94
C HIS A 16 -4.38 12.80 -19.68
N GLY A 17 -3.93 13.57 -18.69
CA GLY A 17 -4.41 14.95 -18.51
C GLY A 17 -5.79 15.08 -17.86
N ALA A 18 -6.48 13.99 -17.56
CA ALA A 18 -7.68 14.04 -16.74
C ALA A 18 -7.30 14.11 -15.25
N PRO A 19 -7.92 15.01 -14.45
CA PRO A 19 -7.68 15.01 -13.03
C PRO A 19 -8.11 13.66 -12.46
N SER A 20 -7.18 12.92 -11.82
CA SER A 20 -7.55 11.71 -11.10
C SER A 20 -8.59 12.09 -10.03
N ARG A 21 -9.73 11.41 -10.01
CA ARG A 21 -10.66 11.50 -8.89
C ARG A 21 -9.89 11.02 -7.66
N GLY A 22 -9.54 11.97 -6.78
CA GLY A 22 -8.92 11.61 -5.52
C GLY A 22 -9.87 10.75 -4.69
N ILE A 23 -9.30 9.84 -3.91
CA ILE A 23 -10.06 9.06 -2.92
C ILE A 23 -10.19 9.93 -1.68
N GLU A 24 -11.43 10.27 -1.32
CA GLU A 24 -11.71 11.02 -0.11
C GLU A 24 -11.78 10.08 1.08
N VAL A 25 -10.99 10.37 2.11
CA VAL A 25 -10.93 9.60 3.36
C VAL A 25 -11.45 10.46 4.50
N TRP A 26 -12.52 10.02 5.13
CA TRP A 26 -13.09 10.64 6.32
C TRP A 26 -13.55 9.59 7.32
N PRO A 27 -13.18 9.71 8.60
CA PRO A 27 -12.15 10.62 9.15
C PRO A 27 -10.76 10.34 8.56
N PRO A 28 -9.82 11.34 8.55
CA PRO A 28 -8.51 11.21 7.94
C PRO A 28 -7.56 10.37 8.83
N VAL A 29 -7.92 9.13 9.02
CA VAL A 29 -7.24 8.16 9.88
C VAL A 29 -6.94 6.90 9.08
N VAL A 30 -5.77 6.32 9.32
CA VAL A 30 -5.31 5.08 8.70
C VAL A 30 -5.03 4.06 9.79
N LEU A 31 -5.60 2.87 9.66
CA LEU A 31 -5.13 1.72 10.43
C LEU A 31 -3.79 1.28 9.85
N ALA A 32 -2.73 1.48 10.62
CA ALA A 32 -1.37 1.13 10.19
C ALA A 32 -1.26 -0.37 9.90
N PRO A 33 -0.57 -0.77 8.82
CA PRO A 33 -0.34 -2.17 8.52
C PRO A 33 0.59 -2.82 9.56
N MET A 34 0.19 -3.97 10.05
CA MET A 34 0.93 -4.75 11.05
C MET A 34 1.05 -6.19 10.59
N ALA A 35 2.30 -6.65 10.34
CA ALA A 35 2.58 -8.00 9.85
C ALA A 35 2.04 -9.08 10.80
N GLY A 36 1.24 -10.00 10.29
CA GLY A 36 0.58 -11.06 11.04
C GLY A 36 -0.64 -10.60 11.86
N VAL A 37 -1.03 -9.33 11.78
CA VAL A 37 -2.15 -8.77 12.56
C VAL A 37 -3.25 -8.22 11.64
N THR A 38 -2.91 -7.32 10.71
CA THR A 38 -3.92 -6.63 9.88
C THR A 38 -4.40 -7.47 8.69
N ASN A 39 -4.70 -8.75 8.94
CA ASN A 39 -5.37 -9.62 7.98
C ASN A 39 -6.86 -9.24 7.83
N ALA A 40 -7.57 -9.84 6.86
CA ALA A 40 -8.96 -9.49 6.57
C ALA A 40 -9.90 -9.61 7.78
N PRO A 41 -9.87 -10.66 8.61
CA PRO A 41 -10.71 -10.75 9.82
C PRO A 41 -10.46 -9.59 10.82
N PHE A 42 -9.20 -9.22 11.05
CA PHE A 42 -8.89 -8.13 11.97
C PHE A 42 -9.36 -6.77 11.42
N ARG A 43 -9.15 -6.51 10.13
CA ARG A 43 -9.64 -5.30 9.50
C ARG A 43 -11.17 -5.22 9.51
N SER A 44 -11.87 -6.35 9.28
CA SER A 44 -13.34 -6.42 9.43
C SER A 44 -13.79 -6.06 10.82
N LEU A 45 -13.12 -6.60 11.86
CA LEU A 45 -13.40 -6.24 13.24
C LEU A 45 -13.21 -4.73 13.48
N CYS A 46 -12.11 -4.17 13.03
CA CYS A 46 -11.83 -2.74 13.19
C CYS A 46 -12.88 -1.85 12.50
N ARG A 47 -13.38 -2.23 11.32
CA ARG A 47 -14.41 -1.47 10.60
C ARG A 47 -15.73 -1.36 11.37
N ASN A 48 -16.06 -2.35 12.20
CA ASN A 48 -17.25 -2.28 13.03
C ASN A 48 -17.20 -1.14 14.08
N PHE A 49 -15.97 -0.72 14.45
CA PHE A 49 -15.77 0.33 15.46
C PHE A 49 -15.36 1.67 14.86
N GLY A 50 -14.82 1.69 13.65
CA GLY A 50 -14.33 2.90 13.02
C GLY A 50 -14.60 2.93 11.51
N PRO A 51 -15.85 2.99 11.06
CA PRO A 51 -16.14 3.00 9.62
C PRO A 51 -15.52 4.23 8.94
N GLY A 52 -15.15 4.06 7.66
CA GLY A 52 -14.64 5.16 6.83
C GLY A 52 -13.12 5.38 6.88
N LEU A 53 -12.38 4.63 7.70
CA LEU A 53 -10.92 4.69 7.73
C LEU A 53 -10.30 3.96 6.53
N VAL A 54 -9.02 4.27 6.25
CA VAL A 54 -8.19 3.41 5.40
C VAL A 54 -7.64 2.26 6.25
N TYR A 55 -7.99 1.04 5.90
CA TYR A 55 -7.50 -0.18 6.56
C TYR A 55 -6.45 -0.84 5.68
N VAL A 56 -5.17 -0.69 6.05
CA VAL A 56 -4.08 -1.21 5.22
C VAL A 56 -3.80 -2.67 5.58
N ASN A 57 -3.82 -3.55 4.56
CA ASN A 57 -3.40 -4.94 4.70
C ASN A 57 -1.92 -5.03 5.06
N GLU A 58 -1.53 -6.13 5.68
CA GLU A 58 -0.15 -6.37 6.09
C GLU A 58 0.85 -6.30 4.91
N MET A 59 2.12 -6.04 5.22
CA MET A 59 3.15 -5.83 4.21
C MET A 59 3.46 -7.09 3.40
N ILE A 60 3.51 -6.95 2.08
CA ILE A 60 3.82 -7.98 1.11
C ILE A 60 5.15 -7.67 0.44
N MET A 61 6.00 -8.69 0.28
CA MET A 61 7.26 -8.55 -0.43
C MET A 61 7.02 -8.48 -1.94
N ALA A 62 7.38 -7.37 -2.58
CA ALA A 62 7.20 -7.16 -4.01
C ALA A 62 7.78 -8.29 -4.86
N ALA A 63 9.01 -8.73 -4.57
CA ALA A 63 9.64 -9.84 -5.29
C ALA A 63 8.87 -11.15 -5.16
N ALA A 64 8.37 -11.48 -3.95
CA ALA A 64 7.61 -12.71 -3.76
C ALA A 64 6.28 -12.69 -4.52
N LEU A 65 5.64 -11.52 -4.64
CA LEU A 65 4.44 -11.34 -5.45
C LEU A 65 4.73 -11.54 -6.93
N VAL A 66 5.75 -10.87 -7.46
CA VAL A 66 6.15 -10.93 -8.88
C VAL A 66 6.55 -12.34 -9.30
N TYR A 67 7.25 -13.07 -8.44
CA TYR A 67 7.65 -14.46 -8.73
C TYR A 67 6.57 -15.50 -8.38
N GLY A 68 5.35 -15.07 -8.12
CA GLY A 68 4.20 -15.96 -8.00
C GLY A 68 4.20 -16.83 -6.74
N ASN A 69 4.81 -16.38 -5.64
CA ASN A 69 4.80 -17.15 -4.39
C ASN A 69 3.36 -17.36 -3.88
N PRO A 70 2.88 -18.62 -3.75
CA PRO A 70 1.48 -18.89 -3.41
C PRO A 70 1.05 -18.29 -2.06
N ARG A 71 1.93 -18.34 -1.05
CA ARG A 71 1.64 -17.75 0.26
C ARG A 71 1.50 -16.24 0.17
N THR A 72 2.36 -15.57 -0.60
CA THR A 72 2.27 -14.13 -0.82
C THR A 72 0.99 -13.76 -1.56
N ARG A 73 0.60 -14.53 -2.55
CA ARG A 73 -0.68 -14.35 -3.28
C ARG A 73 -1.88 -14.50 -2.36
N SER A 74 -1.90 -15.49 -1.48
CA SER A 74 -3.00 -15.66 -0.52
C SER A 74 -3.10 -14.55 0.53
N MET A 75 -2.01 -13.82 0.78
CA MET A 75 -2.03 -12.65 1.66
C MET A 75 -2.67 -11.42 1.01
N VAL A 76 -2.78 -11.35 -0.32
CA VAL A 76 -3.58 -10.34 -1.04
C VAL A 76 -5.05 -10.71 -0.91
N SER A 77 -5.59 -10.54 0.28
CA SER A 77 -6.94 -10.97 0.62
C SER A 77 -7.71 -9.85 1.30
N PHE A 78 -8.91 -9.63 0.78
CA PHE A 78 -9.86 -8.63 1.29
C PHE A 78 -11.21 -9.29 1.55
N ALA A 79 -11.91 -8.81 2.57
CA ALA A 79 -13.27 -9.25 2.83
C ALA A 79 -14.24 -8.68 1.77
N PRO A 80 -15.35 -9.37 1.48
CA PRO A 80 -16.31 -8.92 0.45
C PRO A 80 -16.90 -7.52 0.72
N ASP A 81 -16.90 -7.08 1.97
CA ASP A 81 -17.39 -5.79 2.42
C ASP A 81 -16.29 -4.70 2.49
N GLU A 82 -15.05 -5.01 2.09
CA GLU A 82 -13.98 -4.01 1.96
C GLU A 82 -14.11 -3.26 0.64
N THR A 83 -14.82 -2.13 0.69
CA THR A 83 -15.06 -1.27 -0.48
C THR A 83 -13.81 -0.49 -0.92
N PHE A 84 -12.81 -0.37 -0.07
CA PHE A 84 -11.54 0.26 -0.33
C PHE A 84 -10.38 -0.67 0.08
N ARG A 85 -9.75 -1.28 -0.91
CA ARG A 85 -8.72 -2.31 -0.74
C ARG A 85 -7.34 -1.67 -0.73
N SER A 86 -6.77 -1.52 0.46
CA SER A 86 -5.43 -0.94 0.66
C SER A 86 -4.43 -2.03 1.06
N LEU A 87 -3.27 -2.05 0.39
CA LEU A 87 -2.21 -3.05 0.60
C LEU A 87 -0.86 -2.37 0.80
N GLN A 88 -0.07 -2.87 1.75
CA GLN A 88 1.31 -2.40 1.89
C GLN A 88 2.29 -3.29 1.13
N LEU A 89 3.14 -2.68 0.28
CA LEU A 89 4.27 -3.32 -0.38
C LEU A 89 5.61 -2.92 0.28
N TYR A 90 6.57 -3.84 0.30
CA TYR A 90 7.96 -3.53 0.56
C TYR A 90 8.88 -4.16 -0.47
N GLY A 91 9.97 -3.47 -0.78
CA GLY A 91 11.01 -3.90 -1.69
C GLY A 91 12.17 -2.91 -1.70
N SER A 92 13.29 -3.31 -2.30
CA SER A 92 14.49 -2.48 -2.46
C SER A 92 14.95 -2.38 -3.91
N ASP A 93 14.20 -2.95 -4.85
CA ASP A 93 14.47 -2.91 -6.28
C ASP A 93 13.32 -2.17 -6.99
N PRO A 94 13.58 -1.00 -7.60
CA PRO A 94 12.54 -0.20 -8.28
C PRO A 94 11.83 -0.97 -9.40
N VAL A 95 12.55 -1.80 -10.17
CA VAL A 95 11.98 -2.59 -11.28
C VAL A 95 11.01 -3.65 -10.75
N ILE A 96 11.38 -4.30 -9.67
CA ILE A 96 10.52 -5.31 -9.03
C ILE A 96 9.30 -4.67 -8.38
N VAL A 97 9.46 -3.48 -7.77
CA VAL A 97 8.32 -2.74 -7.20
C VAL A 97 7.37 -2.30 -8.32
N GLU A 98 7.89 -1.79 -9.46
CA GLU A 98 7.07 -1.44 -10.63
C GLU A 98 6.22 -2.64 -11.08
N LYS A 99 6.85 -3.80 -11.31
CA LYS A 99 6.15 -5.02 -11.72
C LYS A 99 5.10 -5.49 -10.68
N ALA A 100 5.39 -5.36 -9.40
CA ALA A 100 4.44 -5.72 -8.36
C ALA A 100 3.19 -4.82 -8.39
N VAL A 101 3.36 -3.52 -8.61
CA VAL A 101 2.26 -2.57 -8.77
C VAL A 101 1.46 -2.87 -10.04
N GLU A 102 2.12 -3.19 -11.17
CA GLU A 102 1.46 -3.61 -12.41
C GLU A 102 0.61 -4.87 -12.21
N VAL A 103 1.12 -5.89 -11.51
CA VAL A 103 0.35 -7.10 -11.20
C VAL A 103 -0.90 -6.76 -10.37
N LEU A 104 -0.74 -5.96 -9.31
CA LEU A 104 -1.85 -5.59 -8.45
C LEU A 104 -2.93 -4.78 -9.18
N GLY A 105 -2.51 -3.87 -10.07
CA GLY A 105 -3.41 -3.05 -10.87
C GLY A 105 -4.08 -3.81 -12.00
N SER A 106 -3.33 -4.56 -12.81
CA SER A 106 -3.86 -5.30 -13.97
C SER A 106 -4.86 -6.40 -13.58
N GLU A 107 -4.67 -7.01 -12.41
CA GLU A 107 -5.59 -8.00 -11.85
C GLU A 107 -6.69 -7.35 -10.99
N ASN A 108 -6.76 -6.03 -10.92
CA ASN A 108 -7.72 -5.27 -10.12
C ASN A 108 -7.82 -5.76 -8.66
N LEU A 109 -6.67 -6.00 -8.04
CA LEU A 109 -6.61 -6.57 -6.70
C LEU A 109 -6.71 -5.53 -5.58
N VAL A 110 -6.29 -4.28 -5.86
CA VAL A 110 -6.22 -3.19 -4.87
C VAL A 110 -6.63 -1.86 -5.47
N ASP A 111 -7.10 -0.95 -4.61
CA ASP A 111 -7.45 0.44 -4.97
C ASP A 111 -6.37 1.42 -4.50
N HIS A 112 -5.54 1.01 -3.54
CA HIS A 112 -4.48 1.83 -2.96
C HIS A 112 -3.28 0.96 -2.55
N ILE A 113 -2.08 1.48 -2.79
CA ILE A 113 -0.81 0.86 -2.38
C ILE A 113 -0.09 1.79 -1.43
N ASP A 114 0.26 1.27 -0.26
CA ASP A 114 1.15 1.89 0.70
C ASP A 114 2.56 1.31 0.55
N LEU A 115 3.60 2.14 0.60
CA LEU A 115 4.99 1.71 0.48
C LEU A 115 5.68 1.71 1.84
N ASN A 116 6.21 0.55 2.24
CA ASN A 116 6.88 0.41 3.53
C ASN A 116 8.31 0.92 3.48
N PHE A 117 8.54 2.03 4.15
CA PHE A 117 9.86 2.62 4.37
C PHE A 117 10.22 2.71 5.86
N GLY A 118 9.47 2.05 6.74
CA GLY A 118 9.63 2.17 8.20
C GLY A 118 9.94 0.87 8.94
N CYS A 119 9.72 -0.31 8.34
CA CYS A 119 9.92 -1.58 9.04
C CYS A 119 11.39 -1.79 9.44
N PRO A 120 11.71 -1.88 10.77
CA PRO A 120 13.09 -2.05 11.25
C PRO A 120 13.54 -3.51 11.30
N ALA A 121 12.64 -4.47 11.02
CA ALA A 121 12.92 -5.90 11.18
C ALA A 121 14.16 -6.32 10.37
N ALA A 122 15.09 -7.02 11.01
CA ALA A 122 16.36 -7.43 10.40
C ALA A 122 16.19 -8.22 9.10
N LYS A 123 15.15 -9.07 9.01
CA LYS A 123 14.82 -9.82 7.78
C LYS A 123 14.46 -8.94 6.58
N VAL A 124 14.03 -7.69 6.84
CA VAL A 124 13.68 -6.69 5.81
C VAL A 124 14.86 -5.78 5.54
N THR A 125 15.47 -5.20 6.58
CA THR A 125 16.53 -4.20 6.46
C THR A 125 17.84 -4.77 5.95
N ARG A 126 18.20 -6.03 6.29
CA ARG A 126 19.38 -6.73 5.73
C ARG A 126 19.33 -6.89 4.21
N LYS A 127 18.11 -6.89 3.64
CA LYS A 127 17.90 -6.92 2.19
C LYS A 127 17.72 -5.53 1.58
N GLY A 128 17.99 -4.48 2.34
CA GLY A 128 17.92 -3.09 1.91
C GLY A 128 16.49 -2.51 1.84
N GLY A 129 15.47 -3.22 2.33
CA GLY A 129 14.08 -2.76 2.36
C GLY A 129 13.69 -2.07 3.67
N GLY A 130 12.43 -1.65 3.79
CA GLY A 130 11.88 -1.01 4.98
C GLY A 130 12.68 0.22 5.40
N ALA A 131 13.03 0.32 6.68
CA ALA A 131 13.75 1.46 7.26
C ALA A 131 15.16 1.68 6.67
N ALA A 132 15.72 0.74 5.90
CA ALA A 132 17.00 0.92 5.21
C ALA A 132 16.88 1.75 3.92
N VAL A 133 15.69 1.85 3.31
CA VAL A 133 15.49 2.58 2.04
C VAL A 133 15.71 4.09 2.20
N PRO A 134 15.16 4.79 3.22
CA PRO A 134 15.32 6.24 3.36
C PRO A 134 16.77 6.69 3.54
N LEU A 135 17.66 5.82 3.98
CA LEU A 135 19.09 6.11 4.08
C LEU A 135 19.75 6.29 2.70
N LYS A 136 19.09 5.82 1.64
CA LYS A 136 19.52 5.89 0.25
C LYS A 136 18.54 6.77 -0.54
N LYS A 137 18.68 8.08 -0.47
CA LYS A 137 17.72 9.06 -1.03
C LYS A 137 17.39 8.81 -2.51
N ASN A 138 18.38 8.48 -3.33
CA ASN A 138 18.17 8.19 -4.76
C ASN A 138 17.31 6.94 -4.94
N LEU A 139 17.63 5.85 -4.24
CA LEU A 139 16.85 4.62 -4.28
C LEU A 139 15.40 4.82 -3.82
N LEU A 140 15.19 5.59 -2.75
CA LEU A 140 13.85 5.97 -2.31
C LEU A 140 13.07 6.66 -3.44
N ALA A 141 13.68 7.67 -4.07
CA ALA A 141 13.06 8.40 -5.17
C ALA A 141 12.76 7.51 -6.38
N GLU A 142 13.67 6.58 -6.73
CA GLU A 142 13.47 5.62 -7.82
C GLU A 142 12.33 4.67 -7.55
N ILE A 143 12.23 4.10 -6.33
CA ILE A 143 11.13 3.21 -5.93
C ILE A 143 9.79 3.95 -6.02
N VAL A 144 9.69 5.18 -5.49
CA VAL A 144 8.45 5.96 -5.52
C VAL A 144 8.06 6.28 -6.96
N ARG A 145 9.01 6.72 -7.81
CA ARG A 145 8.72 6.99 -9.23
C ARG A 145 8.26 5.75 -9.99
N ALA A 146 8.88 4.61 -9.72
CA ALA A 146 8.52 3.34 -10.34
C ALA A 146 7.08 2.93 -9.96
N ALA A 147 6.74 2.99 -8.68
CA ALA A 147 5.40 2.70 -8.19
C ALA A 147 4.33 3.65 -8.78
N VAL A 148 4.63 4.95 -8.84
CA VAL A 148 3.71 5.96 -9.42
C VAL A 148 3.50 5.71 -10.90
N ARG A 149 4.56 5.44 -11.68
CA ARG A 149 4.42 5.13 -13.13
C ARG A 149 3.53 3.92 -13.37
N ALA A 150 3.72 2.85 -12.61
CA ALA A 150 2.94 1.62 -12.76
C ALA A 150 1.47 1.82 -12.35
N GLY A 151 1.22 2.55 -11.26
CA GLY A 151 -0.13 2.85 -10.79
C GLY A 151 -0.91 3.85 -11.66
N SER A 152 -0.25 4.44 -12.67
CA SER A 152 -0.85 5.41 -13.60
C SER A 152 -1.28 4.77 -14.92
N ARG A 153 -1.07 3.48 -15.10
CA ARG A 153 -1.43 2.72 -16.31
C ARG A 153 -2.72 1.97 -16.09
#